data_097a5089c0f3e038b8dc4e1c1136228b
#
_entry.id   097a5089c0f3e038b8dc4e1c1136228b
#
_cell.length_a   1.000
_cell.length_b   1.000
_cell.length_c   1.000
_cell.angle_alpha   90.00
_cell.angle_beta   90.00
_cell.angle_gamma   90.00
#
_symmetry.space_group_name_H-M   'P 1'
#
loop_
_entity.id
_entity.type
_entity.pdbx_description
1 polymer ?
#
loop_
_entity_poly.entity_id
_entity_poly.type
_entity_poly.pdbx_seq_one_letter_code
_entity_poly.pdbx_strand_id
1 'polypeptide(L)'
;MNRSLQPPAPAAAAGPLAGITPAAPHEAAKARLAAAVDAARDEISGLSHRIHANPEPAFEETQAATWIAAVLRNHAFEVEHPAGSLATAIRATRRGGLGGDGPRIGILAEYDALPGLGHGCGHNTMAASGVGAAIALATLADELPGEIVFLGTPAEERGSGKQIMIDDGLFEGIDAALLFHPCDRSHVESHPLASEDVEVVFHGLQAHAAADPWKGKNALDAMILLFGSVGLWRQQLRPEARVHGIIRKAARPPTSFRTGLGRGSCCAAPIRPTTGRCGRGSAIS
;
A
#
# COMPACT_ATOMS: atom_id res chain seq x y z
N MET A 1 29.47 9.16 -34.40
CA MET A 1 28.25 8.53 -34.93
C MET A 1 27.13 8.79 -33.92
N ASN A 2 26.29 9.78 -34.24
CA ASN A 2 25.28 10.31 -33.34
C ASN A 2 23.97 9.52 -33.62
N ARG A 3 23.65 8.50 -32.81
CA ARG A 3 22.32 7.88 -32.85
C ARG A 3 21.40 8.75 -32.02
N SER A 4 20.55 9.52 -32.67
CA SER A 4 19.42 10.19 -32.08
C SER A 4 18.49 9.16 -31.46
N LEU A 5 18.46 9.10 -30.13
CA LEU A 5 17.43 8.36 -29.39
C LEU A 5 16.09 9.12 -29.57
N GLN A 6 15.30 8.71 -30.55
CA GLN A 6 13.91 9.12 -30.63
C GLN A 6 13.19 8.58 -29.38
N PRO A 7 12.41 9.42 -28.68
CA PRO A 7 11.56 8.94 -27.61
C PRO A 7 10.53 7.94 -28.18
N PRO A 8 10.19 6.86 -27.44
CA PRO A 8 9.14 5.97 -27.86
C PRO A 8 7.83 6.78 -28.00
N ALA A 9 7.08 6.50 -29.05
CA ALA A 9 5.78 7.09 -29.27
C ALA A 9 4.90 6.90 -28.02
N PRO A 10 4.08 7.89 -27.63
CA PRO A 10 3.14 7.70 -26.56
C PRO A 10 2.23 6.51 -26.89
N ALA A 11 2.11 5.59 -25.93
CA ALA A 11 1.17 4.48 -26.06
C ALA A 11 -0.20 5.08 -26.36
N ALA A 12 -0.83 4.61 -27.43
CA ALA A 12 -2.18 5.02 -27.79
C ALA A 12 -3.05 4.86 -26.54
N ALA A 13 -3.73 5.94 -26.14
CA ALA A 13 -4.75 5.86 -25.12
C ALA A 13 -5.72 4.75 -25.54
N ALA A 14 -5.91 3.75 -24.67
CA ALA A 14 -6.93 2.75 -24.89
C ALA A 14 -8.24 3.54 -25.09
N GLY A 15 -8.78 3.45 -26.30
CA GLY A 15 -10.05 4.08 -26.61
C GLY A 15 -11.11 3.53 -25.66
N PRO A 16 -12.22 4.27 -25.43
CA PRO A 16 -13.30 3.76 -24.61
C PRO A 16 -13.66 2.36 -25.10
N LEU A 17 -13.90 1.44 -24.16
CA LEU A 17 -14.40 0.09 -24.45
C LEU A 17 -15.75 0.22 -25.15
N ALA A 18 -15.70 0.57 -26.44
CA ALA A 18 -16.86 0.74 -27.30
C ALA A 18 -17.40 -0.67 -27.61
N GLY A 19 -18.57 -0.97 -27.07
CA GLY A 19 -19.35 -2.13 -27.49
C GLY A 19 -19.78 -3.10 -26.40
N ILE A 20 -19.52 -2.87 -25.11
CA ILE A 20 -20.19 -3.61 -24.06
C ILE A 20 -21.44 -2.83 -23.66
N THR A 21 -22.53 -3.08 -24.37
CA THR A 21 -23.86 -2.71 -23.85
C THR A 21 -24.14 -3.70 -22.71
N PRO A 22 -24.30 -3.24 -21.45
CA PRO A 22 -24.67 -4.14 -20.37
C PRO A 22 -25.98 -4.85 -20.75
N ALA A 23 -25.99 -6.17 -20.76
CA ALA A 23 -27.21 -6.91 -20.99
C ALA A 23 -28.20 -6.61 -19.84
N ALA A 24 -29.50 -6.56 -20.14
CA ALA A 24 -30.57 -6.25 -19.17
C ALA A 24 -30.48 -7.02 -17.83
N PRO A 25 -29.99 -8.29 -17.79
CA PRO A 25 -29.79 -9.01 -16.53
C PRO A 25 -28.78 -8.35 -15.58
N HIS A 26 -27.76 -7.67 -16.08
CA HIS A 26 -26.76 -7.01 -15.24
C HIS A 26 -27.31 -5.77 -14.54
N GLU A 27 -28.24 -5.03 -15.11
CA GLU A 27 -28.84 -3.87 -14.46
C GLU A 27 -29.73 -4.27 -13.27
N ALA A 28 -30.48 -5.36 -13.39
CA ALA A 28 -31.27 -5.90 -12.29
C ALA A 28 -30.36 -6.38 -11.13
N ALA A 29 -29.27 -7.06 -11.43
CA ALA A 29 -28.28 -7.48 -10.43
C ALA A 29 -27.62 -6.27 -9.74
N LYS A 30 -27.23 -5.23 -10.49
CA LYS A 30 -26.69 -3.99 -9.94
C LYS A 30 -27.66 -3.28 -9.00
N ALA A 31 -28.93 -3.21 -9.36
CA ALA A 31 -29.96 -2.60 -8.52
C ALA A 31 -30.14 -3.39 -7.19
N ARG A 32 -30.09 -4.72 -7.24
CA ARG A 32 -30.14 -5.57 -6.04
C ARG A 32 -28.90 -5.36 -5.16
N LEU A 33 -27.72 -5.28 -5.75
CA LEU A 33 -26.48 -5.01 -5.02
C LEU A 33 -26.50 -3.63 -4.36
N ALA A 34 -26.97 -2.60 -5.07
CA ALA A 34 -27.12 -1.27 -4.49
C ALA A 34 -28.08 -1.27 -3.30
N ALA A 35 -29.22 -1.94 -3.42
CA ALA A 35 -30.19 -2.08 -2.33
C ALA A 35 -29.60 -2.85 -1.14
N ALA A 36 -28.76 -3.87 -1.37
CA ALA A 36 -28.07 -4.61 -0.32
C ALA A 36 -27.04 -3.73 0.43
N VAL A 37 -26.28 -2.90 -0.29
CA VAL A 37 -25.38 -1.89 0.32
C VAL A 37 -26.18 -0.90 1.15
N ASP A 38 -27.30 -0.40 0.65
CA ASP A 38 -28.16 0.54 1.38
C ASP A 38 -28.74 -0.09 2.66
N ALA A 39 -29.12 -1.35 2.60
CA ALA A 39 -29.62 -2.10 3.77
C ALA A 39 -28.54 -2.32 4.83
N ALA A 40 -27.28 -2.46 4.43
CA ALA A 40 -26.13 -2.64 5.33
C ALA A 40 -25.46 -1.31 5.72
N ARG A 41 -26.01 -0.16 5.31
CA ARG A 41 -25.40 1.17 5.46
C ARG A 41 -24.89 1.47 6.87
N ASP A 42 -25.69 1.22 7.90
CA ASP A 42 -25.34 1.54 9.28
C ASP A 42 -24.21 0.65 9.78
N GLU A 43 -24.20 -0.64 9.41
CA GLU A 43 -23.13 -1.57 9.75
C GLU A 43 -21.81 -1.18 9.09
N ILE A 44 -21.84 -0.87 7.79
CA ILE A 44 -20.68 -0.45 6.99
C ILE A 44 -20.12 0.88 7.51
N SER A 45 -20.98 1.88 7.72
CA SER A 45 -20.57 3.18 8.23
C SER A 45 -20.06 3.08 9.68
N GLY A 46 -20.71 2.27 10.51
CA GLY A 46 -20.28 2.00 11.87
C GLY A 46 -18.91 1.31 11.93
N LEU A 47 -18.62 0.40 11.02
CA LEU A 47 -17.31 -0.23 10.89
C LEU A 47 -16.23 0.82 10.53
N SER A 48 -16.49 1.65 9.51
CA SER A 48 -15.58 2.73 9.12
C SER A 48 -15.26 3.67 10.28
N HIS A 49 -16.29 4.12 11.01
CA HIS A 49 -16.12 5.03 12.13
C HIS A 49 -15.35 4.40 13.29
N ARG A 50 -15.58 3.11 13.58
CA ARG A 50 -14.83 2.39 14.62
C ARG A 50 -13.35 2.26 14.26
N ILE A 51 -13.03 1.89 13.03
CA ILE A 51 -11.65 1.80 12.55
C ILE A 51 -10.99 3.17 12.59
N HIS A 52 -11.66 4.21 12.11
CA HIS A 52 -11.15 5.59 12.13
C HIS A 52 -10.84 6.08 13.55
N ALA A 53 -11.70 5.77 14.51
CA ALA A 53 -11.55 6.20 15.90
C ALA A 53 -10.45 5.43 16.66
N ASN A 54 -9.98 4.30 16.13
CA ASN A 54 -8.97 3.44 16.73
C ASN A 54 -7.87 3.13 15.70
N PRO A 55 -7.06 4.13 15.33
CA PRO A 55 -6.06 3.96 14.29
C PRO A 55 -4.93 3.04 14.78
N GLU A 56 -4.69 1.98 14.04
CA GLU A 56 -3.64 1.00 14.30
C GLU A 56 -2.63 1.01 13.13
N PRO A 57 -1.33 1.16 13.40
CA PRO A 57 -0.32 1.18 12.35
C PRO A 57 -0.08 -0.22 11.75
N ALA A 58 0.69 -0.23 10.68
CA ALA A 58 1.08 -1.45 9.94
C ALA A 58 1.51 -2.60 10.86
N PHE A 59 0.96 -3.79 10.65
CA PHE A 59 1.10 -5.04 11.42
C PHE A 59 0.52 -5.01 12.84
N GLU A 60 -0.09 -3.93 13.28
CA GLU A 60 -0.72 -3.78 14.59
C GLU A 60 -2.25 -3.64 14.50
N GLU A 61 -2.85 -3.85 13.32
CA GLU A 61 -4.28 -3.63 13.00
C GLU A 61 -5.20 -4.70 13.62
N THR A 62 -4.99 -5.03 14.88
CA THR A 62 -5.63 -6.18 15.55
C THR A 62 -7.13 -5.99 15.75
N GLN A 63 -7.55 -4.79 16.14
CA GLN A 63 -8.96 -4.46 16.36
C GLN A 63 -9.69 -4.35 15.01
N ALA A 64 -9.10 -3.63 14.05
CA ALA A 64 -9.68 -3.47 12.72
C ALA A 64 -9.91 -4.83 12.05
N ALA A 65 -8.89 -5.70 12.04
CA ALA A 65 -8.99 -7.05 11.49
C ALA A 65 -10.06 -7.89 12.21
N THR A 66 -10.11 -7.83 13.54
CA THR A 66 -11.13 -8.55 14.34
C THR A 66 -12.55 -8.11 13.99
N TRP A 67 -12.78 -6.80 13.87
CA TRP A 67 -14.11 -6.27 13.53
C TRP A 67 -14.52 -6.63 12.11
N ILE A 68 -13.62 -6.51 11.14
CA ILE A 68 -13.85 -6.92 9.76
C ILE A 68 -14.19 -8.42 9.69
N ALA A 69 -13.38 -9.26 10.32
CA ALA A 69 -13.61 -10.70 10.36
C ALA A 69 -14.96 -11.08 11.00
N ALA A 70 -15.37 -10.38 12.06
CA ALA A 70 -16.66 -10.60 12.70
C ALA A 70 -17.83 -10.23 11.77
N VAL A 71 -17.76 -9.09 11.09
CA VAL A 71 -18.80 -8.69 10.12
C VAL A 71 -18.92 -9.71 9.00
N LEU A 72 -17.81 -10.15 8.40
CA LEU A 72 -17.84 -11.15 7.32
C LEU A 72 -18.43 -12.50 7.78
N ARG A 73 -18.13 -12.96 9.00
CA ARG A 73 -18.74 -14.17 9.56
C ARG A 73 -20.25 -14.05 9.70
N ASN A 74 -20.75 -12.88 10.14
CA ASN A 74 -22.18 -12.62 10.25
C ASN A 74 -22.91 -12.67 8.90
N HIS A 75 -22.19 -12.44 7.80
CA HIS A 75 -22.70 -12.53 6.42
C HIS A 75 -22.31 -13.83 5.71
N ALA A 76 -22.11 -14.88 6.49
CA ALA A 76 -21.91 -16.26 6.02
C ALA A 76 -20.66 -16.48 5.15
N PHE A 77 -19.60 -15.67 5.37
CA PHE A 77 -18.27 -15.99 4.85
C PHE A 77 -17.58 -17.00 5.76
N GLU A 78 -16.86 -17.94 5.15
CA GLU A 78 -15.85 -18.75 5.83
C GLU A 78 -14.59 -17.87 5.99
N VAL A 79 -14.22 -17.56 7.23
CA VAL A 79 -13.20 -16.55 7.54
C VAL A 79 -11.99 -17.17 8.21
N GLU A 80 -10.86 -17.12 7.52
CA GLU A 80 -9.52 -17.33 8.05
C GLU A 80 -8.97 -16.02 8.58
N HIS A 81 -8.70 -15.95 9.87
CA HIS A 81 -8.08 -14.83 10.58
C HIS A 81 -7.51 -15.33 11.91
N PRO A 82 -6.17 -15.25 12.10
CA PRO A 82 -5.11 -14.78 11.18
C PRO A 82 -5.05 -15.59 9.88
N ALA A 83 -4.59 -14.96 8.77
CA ALA A 83 -4.41 -15.62 7.49
C ALA A 83 -2.93 -15.61 7.07
N GLY A 84 -2.45 -16.77 6.60
CA GLY A 84 -1.02 -16.94 6.29
C GLY A 84 -0.12 -16.68 7.50
N SER A 85 1.00 -16.03 7.28
CA SER A 85 1.98 -15.67 8.33
C SER A 85 1.67 -14.35 9.06
N LEU A 86 0.65 -13.60 8.63
CA LEU A 86 0.31 -12.29 9.17
C LEU A 86 -0.82 -12.36 10.19
N ALA A 87 -0.56 -11.91 11.41
CA ALA A 87 -1.53 -11.91 12.51
C ALA A 87 -2.80 -11.09 12.23
N THR A 88 -2.70 -10.09 11.39
CA THR A 88 -3.77 -9.15 11.09
C THR A 88 -4.37 -9.33 9.69
N ALA A 89 -3.83 -10.23 8.86
CA ALA A 89 -4.42 -10.55 7.56
C ALA A 89 -5.72 -11.36 7.68
N ILE A 90 -6.59 -11.17 6.69
CA ILE A 90 -7.88 -11.86 6.59
C ILE A 90 -8.01 -12.46 5.20
N ARG A 91 -8.44 -13.73 5.14
CA ARG A 91 -8.97 -14.34 3.94
C ARG A 91 -10.36 -14.88 4.23
N ALA A 92 -11.37 -14.39 3.53
CA ALA A 92 -12.73 -14.84 3.74
C ALA A 92 -13.36 -15.26 2.41
N THR A 93 -14.05 -16.38 2.38
CA THR A 93 -14.59 -16.99 1.16
C THR A 93 -16.08 -17.20 1.27
N ARG A 94 -16.82 -16.85 0.23
CA ARG A 94 -18.23 -17.23 0.05
C ARG A 94 -18.38 -17.93 -1.30
N ARG A 95 -18.74 -19.22 -1.26
CA ARG A 95 -18.96 -20.01 -2.47
C ARG A 95 -20.29 -19.67 -3.12
N GLY A 96 -20.29 -19.70 -4.43
CA GLY A 96 -21.49 -19.59 -5.24
C GLY A 96 -22.36 -20.84 -5.17
N GLY A 97 -23.70 -20.65 -5.16
CA GLY A 97 -24.67 -21.74 -5.02
C GLY A 97 -24.86 -22.57 -6.29
N LEU A 98 -24.48 -22.05 -7.46
CA LEU A 98 -24.59 -22.79 -8.71
C LEU A 98 -23.51 -23.88 -8.85
N GLY A 99 -22.53 -23.92 -7.96
CA GLY A 99 -21.43 -24.88 -7.99
C GLY A 99 -20.54 -24.74 -9.23
N GLY A 100 -19.62 -25.68 -9.38
CA GLY A 100 -18.76 -25.76 -10.57
C GLY A 100 -17.54 -24.84 -10.54
N ASP A 101 -16.78 -24.90 -11.64
CA ASP A 101 -15.54 -24.16 -11.85
C ASP A 101 -15.82 -22.74 -12.35
N GLY A 102 -16.43 -21.90 -11.51
CA GLY A 102 -16.63 -20.49 -11.80
C GLY A 102 -15.43 -19.64 -11.35
N PRO A 103 -15.40 -18.35 -11.72
CA PRO A 103 -14.31 -17.47 -11.37
C PRO A 103 -14.23 -17.21 -9.86
N ARG A 104 -13.01 -17.01 -9.37
CA ARG A 104 -12.73 -16.52 -8.03
C ARG A 104 -12.39 -15.03 -8.10
N ILE A 105 -13.28 -14.21 -7.54
CA ILE A 105 -13.14 -12.76 -7.58
C ILE A 105 -12.68 -12.24 -6.23
N GLY A 106 -11.50 -11.64 -6.20
CA GLY A 106 -10.91 -11.03 -5.02
C GLY A 106 -11.42 -9.61 -4.78
N ILE A 107 -11.86 -9.33 -3.55
CA ILE A 107 -12.15 -7.98 -3.06
C ILE A 107 -11.08 -7.65 -2.02
N LEU A 108 -10.24 -6.67 -2.31
CA LEU A 108 -9.16 -6.27 -1.42
C LEU A 108 -9.57 -5.08 -0.58
N ALA A 109 -9.10 -5.06 0.67
CA ALA A 109 -9.30 -3.92 1.57
C ALA A 109 -8.07 -3.72 2.47
N GLU A 110 -7.65 -2.48 2.62
CA GLU A 110 -6.62 -2.02 3.53
C GLU A 110 -7.27 -1.40 4.77
N TYR A 111 -6.58 -1.42 5.91
CA TYR A 111 -7.10 -0.89 7.17
C TYR A 111 -6.03 -0.41 8.15
N ASP A 112 -4.77 -0.35 7.72
CA ASP A 112 -3.68 0.25 8.51
C ASP A 112 -3.75 1.78 8.51
N ALA A 113 -3.20 2.38 9.56
CA ALA A 113 -3.15 3.82 9.76
C ALA A 113 -1.72 4.36 9.68
N LEU A 114 -1.60 5.63 9.30
CA LEU A 114 -0.33 6.34 9.33
C LEU A 114 0.11 6.61 10.78
N PRO A 115 1.36 6.31 11.16
CA PRO A 115 1.85 6.59 12.50
C PRO A 115 1.73 8.07 12.88
N GLY A 116 1.01 8.35 13.98
CA GLY A 116 0.84 9.71 14.50
C GLY A 116 -0.15 10.60 13.72
N LEU A 117 -0.66 10.15 12.57
CA LEU A 117 -1.64 10.87 11.76
C LEU A 117 -3.02 10.19 11.72
N GLY A 118 -3.07 8.89 11.96
CA GLY A 118 -4.31 8.12 11.84
C GLY A 118 -4.64 7.78 10.38
N HIS A 119 -5.94 7.67 10.07
CA HIS A 119 -6.41 7.27 8.74
C HIS A 119 -6.36 8.40 7.69
N GLY A 120 -5.20 9.04 7.54
CA GLY A 120 -4.98 10.11 6.57
C GLY A 120 -5.10 9.65 5.11
N CYS A 121 -4.82 8.38 4.80
CA CYS A 121 -5.02 7.78 3.49
C CYS A 121 -6.45 7.22 3.27
N GLY A 122 -7.28 7.21 4.31
CA GLY A 122 -8.67 6.76 4.21
C GLY A 122 -8.87 5.25 4.19
N HIS A 123 -7.92 4.44 4.71
CA HIS A 123 -8.02 2.98 4.75
C HIS A 123 -9.23 2.48 5.57
N ASN A 124 -9.71 3.25 6.54
CA ASN A 124 -10.98 2.95 7.21
C ASN A 124 -12.18 2.93 6.23
N THR A 125 -12.18 3.79 5.21
CA THR A 125 -13.24 3.79 4.18
C THR A 125 -13.00 2.68 3.16
N MET A 126 -11.74 2.31 2.89
CA MET A 126 -11.42 1.14 2.07
C MET A 126 -11.91 -0.15 2.70
N ALA A 127 -11.63 -0.36 4.00
CA ALA A 127 -12.12 -1.49 4.77
C ALA A 127 -13.65 -1.61 4.67
N ALA A 128 -14.35 -0.50 4.95
CA ALA A 128 -15.80 -0.45 4.89
C ALA A 128 -16.37 -0.71 3.49
N SER A 129 -15.75 -0.12 2.47
CA SER A 129 -16.17 -0.31 1.07
C SER A 129 -15.96 -1.74 0.60
N GLY A 130 -14.81 -2.36 0.91
CA GLY A 130 -14.52 -3.74 0.57
C GLY A 130 -15.47 -4.71 1.27
N VAL A 131 -15.71 -4.51 2.57
CA VAL A 131 -16.69 -5.31 3.33
C VAL A 131 -18.09 -5.12 2.78
N GLY A 132 -18.51 -3.88 2.48
CA GLY A 132 -19.81 -3.58 1.89
C GLY A 132 -20.03 -4.25 0.54
N ALA A 133 -19.00 -4.25 -0.31
CA ALA A 133 -19.03 -4.96 -1.60
C ALA A 133 -19.17 -6.48 -1.40
N ALA A 134 -18.41 -7.05 -0.47
CA ALA A 134 -18.47 -8.48 -0.14
C ALA A 134 -19.86 -8.88 0.38
N ILE A 135 -20.43 -8.12 1.32
CA ILE A 135 -21.79 -8.33 1.86
C ILE A 135 -22.85 -8.28 0.75
N ALA A 136 -22.78 -7.24 -0.09
CA ALA A 136 -23.73 -7.10 -1.17
C ALA A 136 -23.66 -8.28 -2.16
N LEU A 137 -22.45 -8.67 -2.58
CA LEU A 137 -22.26 -9.83 -3.46
C LEU A 137 -22.72 -11.13 -2.82
N ALA A 138 -22.55 -11.31 -1.51
CA ALA A 138 -23.02 -12.49 -0.79
C ALA A 138 -24.54 -12.68 -0.90
N THR A 139 -25.33 -11.58 -1.07
CA THR A 139 -26.80 -11.69 -1.28
C THR A 139 -27.18 -12.33 -2.61
N LEU A 140 -26.25 -12.37 -3.56
CA LEU A 140 -26.42 -13.01 -4.87
C LEU A 140 -25.66 -14.35 -4.97
N ALA A 141 -24.93 -14.75 -3.93
CA ALA A 141 -24.02 -15.90 -4.00
C ALA A 141 -24.73 -17.16 -4.51
N ASP A 142 -25.93 -17.45 -4.04
CA ASP A 142 -26.68 -18.65 -4.43
C ASP A 142 -27.05 -18.69 -5.94
N GLU A 143 -26.97 -17.56 -6.62
CA GLU A 143 -27.24 -17.39 -8.05
C GLU A 143 -25.97 -17.29 -8.91
N LEU A 144 -24.79 -17.38 -8.27
CA LEU A 144 -23.51 -17.20 -8.95
C LEU A 144 -22.70 -18.51 -8.96
N PRO A 145 -21.92 -18.76 -10.02
CA PRO A 145 -20.86 -19.77 -9.98
C PRO A 145 -19.60 -19.19 -9.33
N GLY A 146 -18.67 -20.09 -8.94
CA GLY A 146 -17.36 -19.68 -8.45
C GLY A 146 -17.33 -19.19 -7.00
N GLU A 147 -16.48 -18.24 -6.70
CA GLU A 147 -16.23 -17.80 -5.32
C GLU A 147 -16.05 -16.28 -5.22
N ILE A 148 -16.57 -15.70 -4.16
CA ILE A 148 -16.24 -14.33 -3.70
C ILE A 148 -15.19 -14.49 -2.62
N VAL A 149 -14.01 -13.88 -2.82
CA VAL A 149 -12.89 -13.94 -1.86
C VAL A 149 -12.58 -12.54 -1.36
N PHE A 150 -12.83 -12.30 -0.08
CA PHE A 150 -12.37 -11.06 0.55
C PHE A 150 -10.94 -11.25 1.07
N LEU A 151 -10.06 -10.31 0.75
CA LEU A 151 -8.68 -10.24 1.20
C LEU A 151 -8.46 -8.96 1.99
N GLY A 152 -8.43 -9.10 3.31
CA GLY A 152 -8.01 -8.02 4.21
C GLY A 152 -6.49 -7.96 4.22
N THR A 153 -5.95 -6.88 3.64
CA THR A 153 -4.51 -6.72 3.39
C THR A 153 -3.92 -5.67 4.32
N PRO A 154 -3.26 -6.08 5.43
CA PRO A 154 -2.65 -5.16 6.38
C PRO A 154 -1.37 -4.54 5.84
N ALA A 155 -0.85 -3.54 6.55
CA ALA A 155 0.51 -3.01 6.41
C ALA A 155 0.85 -2.50 4.99
N GLU A 156 -0.06 -1.72 4.38
CA GLU A 156 0.21 -1.09 3.09
C GLU A 156 1.23 0.04 3.25
N GLU A 157 1.06 0.89 4.25
CA GLU A 157 1.89 2.09 4.49
C GLU A 157 3.33 1.73 4.88
N ARG A 158 3.55 0.53 5.45
CA ARG A 158 4.87 0.04 5.83
C ARG A 158 4.90 -1.49 5.82
N GLY A 159 5.82 -2.05 5.06
CA GLY A 159 6.13 -3.47 5.17
C GLY A 159 5.52 -4.37 4.13
N SER A 160 4.78 -3.81 3.15
CA SER A 160 4.32 -4.55 1.97
C SER A 160 3.50 -5.81 2.32
N GLY A 161 2.49 -5.67 3.20
CA GLY A 161 1.69 -6.80 3.66
C GLY A 161 1.09 -7.64 2.53
N LYS A 162 0.64 -7.01 1.43
CA LYS A 162 0.16 -7.73 0.23
C LYS A 162 1.22 -8.64 -0.37
N GLN A 163 2.50 -8.22 -0.41
CA GLN A 163 3.57 -9.06 -0.93
C GLN A 163 3.76 -10.31 -0.06
N ILE A 164 3.73 -10.14 1.26
CA ILE A 164 3.80 -11.28 2.20
C ILE A 164 2.63 -12.23 1.98
N MET A 165 1.41 -11.71 1.83
CA MET A 165 0.23 -12.52 1.55
C MET A 165 0.33 -13.27 0.20
N ILE A 166 0.97 -12.67 -0.81
CA ILE A 166 1.25 -13.33 -2.10
C ILE A 166 2.25 -14.47 -1.89
N ASP A 167 3.33 -14.21 -1.17
CA ASP A 167 4.38 -15.19 -0.88
C ASP A 167 3.83 -16.37 -0.03
N ASP A 168 2.84 -16.09 0.82
CA ASP A 168 2.10 -17.11 1.59
C ASP A 168 1.03 -17.88 0.76
N GLY A 169 0.85 -17.53 -0.52
CA GLY A 169 -0.11 -18.20 -1.41
C GLY A 169 -1.57 -17.76 -1.24
N LEU A 170 -1.87 -16.73 -0.44
CA LEU A 170 -3.26 -16.31 -0.18
C LEU A 170 -3.98 -15.76 -1.42
N PHE A 171 -3.26 -15.43 -2.48
CA PHE A 171 -3.80 -14.98 -3.76
C PHE A 171 -3.90 -16.09 -4.80
N GLU A 172 -3.50 -17.33 -4.47
CA GLU A 172 -3.55 -18.42 -5.42
C GLU A 172 -4.98 -18.73 -5.86
N GLY A 173 -5.16 -18.88 -7.17
CA GLY A 173 -6.44 -19.18 -7.78
C GLY A 173 -7.41 -17.99 -7.86
N ILE A 174 -6.99 -16.77 -7.58
CA ILE A 174 -7.78 -15.57 -7.82
C ILE A 174 -7.68 -15.20 -9.31
N ASP A 175 -8.82 -15.18 -10.01
CA ASP A 175 -8.90 -14.86 -11.44
C ASP A 175 -8.88 -13.36 -11.71
N ALA A 176 -9.52 -12.58 -10.84
CA ALA A 176 -9.50 -11.11 -10.88
C ALA A 176 -9.62 -10.53 -9.48
N ALA A 177 -9.00 -9.36 -9.26
CA ALA A 177 -9.04 -8.65 -7.99
C ALA A 177 -9.43 -7.19 -8.19
N LEU A 178 -10.26 -6.68 -7.27
CA LEU A 178 -10.69 -5.29 -7.24
C LEU A 178 -10.34 -4.67 -5.90
N LEU A 179 -9.89 -3.42 -5.97
CA LEU A 179 -9.58 -2.61 -4.81
C LEU A 179 -10.17 -1.21 -5.04
N PHE A 180 -10.89 -0.71 -4.05
CA PHE A 180 -11.29 0.69 -3.99
C PHE A 180 -10.29 1.46 -3.13
N HIS A 181 -9.80 2.61 -3.61
CA HIS A 181 -8.95 3.49 -2.83
C HIS A 181 -9.46 4.94 -2.91
N PRO A 182 -9.65 5.64 -1.77
CA PRO A 182 -10.03 7.05 -1.76
C PRO A 182 -9.02 7.92 -2.49
N CYS A 183 -9.53 8.89 -3.25
CA CYS A 183 -8.71 9.84 -3.99
C CYS A 183 -9.44 11.20 -4.11
N ASP A 184 -8.74 12.21 -4.64
CA ASP A 184 -9.30 13.55 -4.90
C ASP A 184 -10.31 13.59 -6.05
N ARG A 185 -10.38 12.52 -6.83
CA ARG A 185 -11.28 12.36 -7.98
C ARG A 185 -11.65 10.90 -8.21
N SER A 186 -12.76 10.66 -8.90
CA SER A 186 -13.14 9.31 -9.33
C SER A 186 -12.43 8.96 -10.63
N HIS A 187 -11.73 7.83 -10.65
CA HIS A 187 -11.12 7.24 -11.83
C HIS A 187 -11.08 5.71 -11.70
N VAL A 188 -11.13 5.03 -12.81
CA VAL A 188 -11.21 3.56 -12.86
C VAL A 188 -9.81 2.94 -12.90
N GLU A 189 -8.85 3.64 -13.46
CA GLU A 189 -7.49 3.15 -13.65
C GLU A 189 -6.49 4.09 -12.99
N SER A 190 -5.59 3.53 -12.21
CA SER A 190 -4.47 4.23 -11.59
C SER A 190 -3.15 3.65 -12.11
N HIS A 191 -2.18 4.53 -12.37
CA HIS A 191 -0.82 4.15 -12.76
C HIS A 191 0.14 4.48 -11.62
N PRO A 192 0.27 3.62 -10.60
CA PRO A 192 1.19 3.85 -9.51
C PRO A 192 2.63 3.86 -10.00
N LEU A 193 3.47 4.66 -9.35
CA LEU A 193 4.90 4.65 -9.56
C LEU A 193 5.54 3.59 -8.65
N ALA A 194 6.55 2.88 -9.17
CA ALA A 194 7.38 2.04 -8.33
C ALA A 194 8.14 2.90 -7.31
N SER A 195 8.29 2.40 -6.09
CA SER A 195 9.03 3.10 -5.02
C SER A 195 10.05 2.17 -4.37
N GLU A 196 11.17 2.75 -3.96
CA GLU A 196 12.22 2.06 -3.23
C GLU A 196 12.70 2.94 -2.08
N ASP A 197 12.92 2.34 -0.91
CA ASP A 197 13.50 3.01 0.26
C ASP A 197 14.99 2.71 0.32
N VAL A 198 15.80 3.77 0.35
CA VAL A 198 17.26 3.66 0.49
C VAL A 198 17.70 4.33 1.79
N GLU A 199 18.37 3.58 2.65
CA GLU A 199 19.02 4.13 3.83
C GLU A 199 20.51 4.37 3.55
N VAL A 200 20.95 5.63 3.77
CA VAL A 200 22.36 6.02 3.58
C VAL A 200 22.95 6.39 4.92
N VAL A 201 24.06 5.76 5.30
CA VAL A 201 24.78 5.99 6.56
C VAL A 201 26.19 6.48 6.29
N PHE A 202 26.53 7.63 6.84
CA PHE A 202 27.91 8.13 6.85
C PHE A 202 28.55 7.95 8.22
N HIS A 203 29.78 7.49 8.25
CA HIS A 203 30.59 7.36 9.44
C HIS A 203 31.69 8.40 9.49
N GLY A 204 31.69 9.21 10.53
CA GLY A 204 32.68 10.27 10.75
C GLY A 204 33.81 9.87 11.71
N LEU A 205 34.76 10.78 11.84
CA LEU A 205 35.83 10.73 12.82
C LEU A 205 35.80 12.02 13.65
N GLN A 206 35.73 11.89 14.96
CA GLN A 206 35.75 13.04 15.86
C GLN A 206 37.16 13.63 15.98
N ALA A 207 37.22 14.96 16.05
CA ALA A 207 38.42 15.71 16.42
C ALA A 207 38.03 16.93 17.25
N HIS A 208 38.98 17.49 17.97
CA HIS A 208 38.78 18.70 18.75
C HIS A 208 38.68 19.90 17.78
N ALA A 209 37.54 20.59 17.77
CA ALA A 209 37.23 21.61 16.78
C ALA A 209 38.18 22.80 16.79
N ALA A 210 38.76 23.17 17.96
CA ALA A 210 39.68 24.28 18.08
C ALA A 210 41.14 23.85 17.98
N ALA A 211 41.53 22.61 18.36
CA ALA A 211 42.91 22.18 18.38
C ALA A 211 43.35 21.49 17.10
N ASP A 212 42.57 20.49 16.63
CA ASP A 212 42.97 19.62 15.53
C ASP A 212 41.81 19.31 14.57
N PRO A 213 41.05 20.30 14.09
CA PRO A 213 39.88 20.06 13.26
C PRO A 213 40.20 19.24 11.99
N TRP A 214 41.39 19.38 11.45
CA TRP A 214 41.84 18.67 10.24
C TRP A 214 42.02 17.16 10.42
N LYS A 215 42.05 16.68 11.66
CA LYS A 215 42.09 15.24 11.96
C LYS A 215 40.69 14.59 11.94
N GLY A 216 39.63 15.40 11.90
CA GLY A 216 38.26 14.94 11.90
C GLY A 216 37.73 14.66 10.52
N LYS A 217 36.58 13.92 10.49
CA LYS A 217 35.72 13.74 9.31
C LYS A 217 34.28 13.98 9.73
N ASN A 218 33.67 15.02 9.22
CA ASN A 218 32.31 15.36 9.57
C ASN A 218 31.31 14.56 8.68
N ALA A 219 30.65 13.56 9.25
CA ALA A 219 29.66 12.77 8.53
C ALA A 219 28.41 13.56 8.16
N LEU A 220 28.08 14.64 8.91
CA LEU A 220 26.96 15.51 8.58
C LEU A 220 27.24 16.30 7.29
N ASP A 221 28.49 16.76 7.06
CA ASP A 221 28.85 17.45 5.84
C ASP A 221 28.66 16.55 4.62
N ALA A 222 29.00 15.26 4.72
CA ALA A 222 28.76 14.28 3.67
C ALA A 222 27.25 14.12 3.36
N MET A 223 26.39 14.12 4.39
CA MET A 223 24.96 14.08 4.23
C MET A 223 24.41 15.36 3.58
N ILE A 224 24.90 16.52 3.98
CA ILE A 224 24.50 17.81 3.39
C ILE A 224 24.88 17.85 1.90
N LEU A 225 26.09 17.39 1.56
CA LEU A 225 26.55 17.29 0.17
C LEU A 225 25.68 16.32 -0.65
N LEU A 226 25.30 15.18 -0.07
CA LEU A 226 24.40 14.24 -0.73
C LEU A 226 23.06 14.90 -1.04
N PHE A 227 22.41 15.56 -0.08
CA PHE A 227 21.14 16.25 -0.30
C PHE A 227 21.27 17.39 -1.30
N GLY A 228 22.36 18.15 -1.24
CA GLY A 228 22.66 19.17 -2.24
C GLY A 228 22.80 18.60 -3.65
N SER A 229 23.55 17.51 -3.78
CA SER A 229 23.74 16.80 -5.06
C SER A 229 22.43 16.24 -5.62
N VAL A 230 21.59 15.63 -4.76
CA VAL A 230 20.24 15.16 -5.13
C VAL A 230 19.38 16.35 -5.59
N GLY A 231 19.48 17.50 -4.89
CA GLY A 231 18.78 18.73 -5.26
C GLY A 231 19.12 19.23 -6.66
N LEU A 232 20.40 19.20 -7.01
CA LEU A 232 20.91 19.58 -8.34
C LEU A 232 20.49 18.53 -9.40
N TRP A 233 20.67 17.26 -9.11
CA TRP A 233 20.34 16.16 -10.01
C TRP A 233 18.85 16.08 -10.36
N ARG A 234 17.95 16.37 -9.40
CA ARG A 234 16.50 16.33 -9.62
C ARG A 234 16.01 17.17 -10.80
N GLN A 235 16.76 18.22 -11.18
CA GLN A 235 16.40 19.06 -12.32
C GLN A 235 16.44 18.33 -13.67
N GLN A 236 17.22 17.26 -13.76
CA GLN A 236 17.39 16.47 -14.98
C GLN A 236 16.55 15.19 -14.99
N LEU A 237 15.79 14.93 -13.95
CA LEU A 237 14.91 13.77 -13.91
C LEU A 237 13.66 13.98 -14.76
N ARG A 238 13.15 12.87 -15.30
CA ARG A 238 11.85 12.89 -15.97
C ARG A 238 10.74 13.25 -14.98
N PRO A 239 9.60 13.81 -15.45
CA PRO A 239 8.49 14.20 -14.56
C PRO A 239 7.92 13.07 -13.71
N GLU A 240 8.05 11.81 -14.16
CA GLU A 240 7.58 10.61 -13.44
C GLU A 240 8.53 10.20 -12.31
N ALA A 241 9.79 10.64 -12.34
CA ALA A 241 10.77 10.28 -11.32
C ALA A 241 10.72 11.27 -10.15
N ARG A 242 10.79 10.73 -8.94
CA ARG A 242 10.82 11.49 -7.68
C ARG A 242 11.94 10.97 -6.80
N VAL A 243 12.71 11.88 -6.20
CA VAL A 243 13.71 11.54 -5.18
C VAL A 243 13.59 12.56 -4.06
N HIS A 244 13.26 12.08 -2.86
CA HIS A 244 13.17 12.89 -1.66
C HIS A 244 13.52 12.07 -0.43
N GLY A 245 13.78 12.71 0.68
CA GLY A 245 14.15 12.03 1.91
C GLY A 245 14.24 12.99 3.08
N ILE A 246 14.53 12.43 4.24
CA ILE A 246 14.74 13.15 5.49
C ILE A 246 16.05 12.72 6.14
N ILE A 247 16.63 13.57 6.95
CA ILE A 247 17.74 13.20 7.83
C ILE A 247 17.16 12.70 9.15
N ARG A 248 17.23 11.38 9.40
CA ARG A 248 16.70 10.77 10.63
C ARG A 248 17.57 11.07 11.85
N LYS A 249 18.90 11.20 11.64
CA LYS A 249 19.84 11.42 12.72
C LYS A 249 21.06 12.19 12.22
N ALA A 250 21.23 13.40 12.71
CA ALA A 250 22.35 14.27 12.32
C ALA A 250 23.56 14.18 13.26
N ALA A 251 23.33 13.87 14.54
CA ALA A 251 24.38 13.72 15.53
C ALA A 251 23.89 12.88 16.73
N ARG A 252 24.82 12.36 17.53
CA ARG A 252 24.50 11.95 18.93
C ARG A 252 24.61 13.21 19.80
N PRO A 253 23.68 13.45 20.71
CA PRO A 253 23.88 14.52 21.69
C PRO A 253 25.18 14.21 22.46
N PRO A 254 26.01 15.21 22.77
CA PRO A 254 27.19 15.02 23.59
C PRO A 254 26.73 14.50 24.97
N THR A 255 26.97 13.23 25.22
CA THR A 255 26.79 12.66 26.56
C THR A 255 27.97 13.16 27.39
N SER A 256 27.74 14.25 28.15
CA SER A 256 28.63 14.81 29.17
C SER A 256 30.05 15.22 28.68
N PHE A 257 30.50 16.36 29.15
CA PHE A 257 31.89 16.82 29.15
C PHE A 257 32.78 15.79 29.89
N ARG A 258 33.15 14.72 29.19
CA ARG A 258 34.30 13.89 29.58
C ARG A 258 35.09 13.59 28.31
N THR A 259 36.30 14.02 28.30
CA THR A 259 37.41 13.66 27.42
C THR A 259 37.41 12.14 27.20
N GLY A 260 36.88 11.69 26.08
CA GLY A 260 36.89 10.30 25.68
C GLY A 260 36.56 10.18 24.23
N LEU A 261 37.46 9.65 23.44
CA LEU A 261 37.36 9.33 22.03
C LEU A 261 36.13 8.44 21.78
N GLY A 262 35.02 9.06 21.40
CA GLY A 262 33.82 8.35 20.97
C GLY A 262 33.69 8.40 19.45
N ARG A 263 33.50 7.25 18.83
CA ARG A 263 33.18 7.18 17.40
C ARG A 263 31.79 7.79 17.18
N GLY A 264 31.72 8.94 16.49
CA GLY A 264 30.46 9.53 16.06
C GLY A 264 30.03 8.94 14.72
N SER A 265 28.90 8.28 14.68
CA SER A 265 28.24 7.95 13.44
C SER A 265 27.04 8.87 13.25
N CYS A 266 26.95 9.54 12.12
CA CYS A 266 25.73 10.21 11.68
C CYS A 266 24.90 9.20 10.88
N CYS A 267 23.62 9.14 11.17
CA CYS A 267 22.73 8.16 10.57
C CYS A 267 21.81 8.83 9.53
N ALA A 268 21.62 8.14 8.60
CA ALA A 268 20.94 8.01 7.36
C ALA A 268 19.50 8.53 7.31
N ALA A 269 19.16 8.95 6.13
CA ALA A 269 17.80 9.25 5.70
C ALA A 269 17.36 8.21 4.67
N PRO A 270 16.12 7.73 4.68
CA PRO A 270 15.60 7.03 3.54
C PRO A 270 15.45 8.03 2.38
N ILE A 271 16.03 7.67 1.24
CA ILE A 271 15.81 8.35 -0.03
C ILE A 271 14.87 7.43 -0.82
N ARG A 272 13.70 7.93 -1.21
CA ARG A 272 12.77 7.20 -2.07
C ARG A 272 12.92 7.67 -3.51
N PRO A 273 13.50 6.89 -4.43
CA PRO A 273 13.30 7.08 -5.84
C PRO A 273 11.96 6.46 -6.25
N THR A 274 11.12 7.20 -6.91
CA THR A 274 9.96 6.67 -7.61
C THR A 274 10.28 6.65 -9.10
N THR A 275 10.33 5.47 -9.70
CA THR A 275 10.55 5.30 -11.15
C THR A 275 9.23 4.88 -11.79
N GLY A 276 8.87 5.57 -12.87
CA GLY A 276 7.63 5.30 -13.57
C GLY A 276 7.60 3.93 -14.26
N ARG A 277 6.42 3.34 -14.27
CA ARG A 277 5.97 2.07 -14.86
C ARG A 277 6.68 0.81 -14.36
N CYS A 278 5.91 0.03 -13.63
CA CYS A 278 6.17 -1.39 -13.43
C CYS A 278 6.08 -2.11 -14.80
N GLY A 279 7.21 -2.19 -15.50
CA GLY A 279 7.39 -3.08 -16.63
C GLY A 279 7.90 -4.40 -16.10
N ARG A 280 7.24 -5.49 -16.49
CA ARG A 280 7.54 -6.89 -16.17
C ARG A 280 9.02 -7.14 -15.86
N GLY A 281 9.25 -7.82 -14.76
CA GLY A 281 10.54 -8.13 -14.21
C GLY A 281 11.51 -8.74 -15.23
N SER A 282 12.71 -8.21 -15.21
CA SER A 282 13.91 -8.98 -15.52
C SER A 282 14.85 -8.73 -14.36
N ALA A 283 15.14 -9.81 -13.64
CA ALA A 283 16.19 -9.83 -12.64
C ALA A 283 17.47 -9.32 -13.29
N ILE A 284 18.12 -8.35 -12.65
CA ILE A 284 19.49 -8.02 -12.95
C ILE A 284 20.32 -8.63 -11.84
N SER A 285 21.13 -9.61 -12.26
CA SER A 285 22.21 -10.23 -11.50
C SER A 285 23.30 -9.22 -11.12
#